data_d35ef7da33e5a04c28040819476d1435
#
_entry.id   d35ef7da33e5a04c28040819476d1435
#
_cell.length_a   1.000
_cell.length_b   1.000
_cell.length_c   1.000
_cell.angle_alpha   90.00
_cell.angle_beta   90.00
_cell.angle_gamma   90.00
#
_symmetry.space_group_name_H-M   'P 1'
#
loop_
_entity.id
_entity.type
_entity.pdbx_description
1 polymer ?
#
loop_
_entity_poly.entity_id
_entity_poly.type
_entity_poly.pdbx_seq_one_letter_code
_entity_poly.pdbx_strand_id
1 'polypeptide(L)'
;AAPSTAALNDPLDPRQEYDGTEHLRYEFGPIEVRPGQNSIDFAETKLKPQVAGYMTRFKPELIYADSRKVPRVDVVHLHHGVWIVNEQPLIAAGEEKTILSTPRGYGIPHDPKDQWIVNTMVHNLTPTATKVYIVYEVDFVPLAAPGAAEITPAKIQWLDVAGVDAYPVFDVKRGSGSGGRYTFPDQAKGAERRKIGQAATWRPGRPITLLGTAGHVHPGGLWTELAGVRGEVRKPLFRSEAHYWEPAGPVSWDMAMTATAPDWKVAVSAGDELRVSATYETRR
;
A
#
# COMPACT_ATOMS: atom_id res chain seq x y z
N ALA A 1 3.83 -15.58 24.30
CA ALA A 1 3.02 -14.75 25.18
C ALA A 1 1.85 -14.23 24.36
N ALA A 2 0.62 -14.40 24.82
CA ALA A 2 -0.54 -13.82 24.16
C ALA A 2 -0.37 -12.29 24.06
N PRO A 3 -0.73 -11.66 22.93
CA PRO A 3 -0.67 -10.21 22.82
C PRO A 3 -1.53 -9.57 23.91
N SER A 4 -1.05 -8.45 24.44
CA SER A 4 -1.84 -7.66 25.40
C SER A 4 -3.16 -7.24 24.73
N THR A 5 -4.28 -7.41 25.45
CA THR A 5 -5.60 -6.97 24.96
C THR A 5 -5.65 -5.47 24.58
N ALA A 6 -4.75 -4.67 25.13
CA ALA A 6 -4.59 -3.26 24.76
C ALA A 6 -4.09 -3.07 23.31
N ALA A 7 -3.29 -4.01 22.78
CA ALA A 7 -2.79 -3.95 21.39
C ALA A 7 -3.87 -4.31 20.35
N LEU A 8 -4.94 -5.00 20.75
CA LEU A 8 -6.02 -5.40 19.84
C LEU A 8 -6.98 -4.24 19.50
N ASN A 9 -6.96 -3.16 20.27
CA ASN A 9 -7.87 -2.03 20.14
C ASN A 9 -7.17 -0.72 19.71
N ASP A 10 -5.95 -0.80 19.20
CA ASP A 10 -5.27 0.38 18.65
C ASP A 10 -5.96 0.79 17.34
N PRO A 11 -6.60 1.97 17.25
CA PRO A 11 -7.27 2.43 16.03
C PRO A 11 -6.30 2.66 14.87
N LEU A 12 -5.01 2.82 15.14
CA LEU A 12 -3.96 2.99 14.12
C LEU A 12 -3.40 1.64 13.65
N ASP A 13 -3.65 0.58 14.40
CA ASP A 13 -3.19 -0.78 14.08
C ASP A 13 -4.30 -1.81 14.40
N PRO A 14 -5.44 -1.75 13.71
CA PRO A 14 -6.58 -2.61 14.00
C PRO A 14 -6.25 -4.08 13.73
N ARG A 15 -6.51 -4.94 14.70
CA ARG A 15 -6.31 -6.39 14.61
C ARG A 15 -7.61 -7.15 14.70
N GLN A 16 -7.66 -8.29 14.01
CA GLN A 16 -8.75 -9.24 14.07
C GLN A 16 -8.22 -10.56 14.58
N GLU A 17 -8.72 -11.00 15.73
CA GLU A 17 -8.37 -12.30 16.31
C GLU A 17 -9.43 -13.33 15.98
N TYR A 18 -8.97 -14.47 15.47
CA TYR A 18 -9.76 -15.67 15.21
C TYR A 18 -9.17 -16.83 15.98
N ASP A 19 -9.95 -17.87 16.21
CA ASP A 19 -9.42 -19.07 16.85
C ASP A 19 -8.34 -19.72 15.98
N GLY A 20 -7.11 -19.76 16.50
CA GLY A 20 -5.92 -20.23 15.81
C GLY A 20 -5.20 -19.16 14.95
N THR A 21 -5.44 -17.87 15.20
CA THR A 21 -4.62 -16.80 14.58
C THR A 21 -3.15 -16.95 14.98
N GLU A 22 -2.27 -16.92 14.01
CA GLU A 22 -0.82 -16.90 14.15
C GLU A 22 -0.29 -15.50 13.88
N HIS A 23 0.61 -15.00 14.74
CA HIS A 23 1.33 -13.74 14.57
C HIS A 23 2.72 -14.02 14.02
N LEU A 24 2.87 -13.89 12.72
CA LEU A 24 4.11 -14.17 12.01
C LEU A 24 4.91 -12.88 11.85
N ARG A 25 6.23 -12.97 11.99
CA ARG A 25 7.16 -11.86 11.77
C ARG A 25 8.28 -12.33 10.87
N TYR A 26 8.50 -11.56 9.82
CA TYR A 26 9.54 -11.80 8.83
C TYR A 26 10.52 -10.64 8.77
N GLU A 27 11.77 -10.94 8.45
CA GLU A 27 12.84 -9.95 8.33
C GLU A 27 13.59 -10.17 7.02
N PHE A 28 13.35 -9.30 6.07
CA PHE A 28 13.99 -9.33 4.76
C PHE A 28 15.27 -8.48 4.78
N GLY A 29 16.41 -9.11 4.53
CA GLY A 29 17.72 -8.45 4.57
C GLY A 29 18.78 -9.32 5.28
N PRO A 30 19.88 -8.74 5.82
CA PRO A 30 20.15 -7.30 5.88
C PRO A 30 20.45 -6.70 4.50
N ILE A 31 19.89 -5.54 4.23
CA ILE A 31 20.14 -4.75 3.02
C ILE A 31 21.19 -3.70 3.36
N GLU A 32 22.29 -3.64 2.63
CA GLU A 32 23.23 -2.55 2.74
C GLU A 32 22.77 -1.36 1.90
N VAL A 33 22.61 -0.21 2.54
CA VAL A 33 22.13 1.02 1.90
C VAL A 33 23.25 2.06 1.92
N ARG A 34 23.75 2.41 0.75
CA ARG A 34 24.83 3.39 0.58
C ARG A 34 24.31 4.82 0.70
N PRO A 35 25.17 5.79 1.03
CA PRO A 35 24.82 7.20 0.99
C PRO A 35 24.21 7.61 -0.35
N GLY A 36 23.07 8.29 -0.32
CA GLY A 36 22.39 8.76 -1.52
C GLY A 36 21.91 7.66 -2.47
N GLN A 37 21.85 6.40 -2.01
CA GLN A 37 21.36 5.30 -2.84
C GLN A 37 19.92 5.56 -3.27
N ASN A 38 19.67 5.34 -4.56
CA ASN A 38 18.38 5.49 -5.22
C ASN A 38 18.21 4.34 -6.22
N SER A 39 18.26 3.10 -5.73
CA SER A 39 18.10 1.89 -6.54
C SER A 39 16.80 1.18 -6.18
N ILE A 40 16.20 0.58 -7.18
CA ILE A 40 15.05 -0.29 -7.04
C ILE A 40 15.53 -1.71 -7.21
N ASP A 41 15.28 -2.54 -6.20
CA ASP A 41 15.73 -3.92 -6.18
C ASP A 41 14.52 -4.86 -6.12
N PHE A 42 14.60 -5.97 -6.84
CA PHE A 42 13.62 -7.05 -6.83
C PHE A 42 14.27 -8.32 -6.34
N ALA A 43 13.65 -8.98 -5.37
CA ALA A 43 14.13 -10.25 -4.87
C ALA A 43 12.99 -11.23 -4.58
N GLU A 44 13.13 -12.46 -5.01
CA GLU A 44 12.27 -13.54 -4.53
C GLU A 44 12.49 -13.77 -3.04
N THR A 45 11.41 -14.06 -2.34
CA THR A 45 11.47 -14.37 -0.92
C THR A 45 10.67 -15.61 -0.55
N LYS A 46 11.19 -16.36 0.41
CA LYS A 46 10.49 -17.46 1.08
C LYS A 46 9.94 -17.08 2.45
N LEU A 47 10.10 -15.80 2.80
CA LEU A 47 9.61 -15.22 4.06
C LEU A 47 8.11 -14.94 3.93
N LYS A 48 7.30 -15.98 4.04
CA LYS A 48 5.84 -15.99 3.87
C LYS A 48 5.23 -17.12 4.69
N PRO A 49 3.91 -17.15 4.93
CA PRO A 49 3.26 -18.28 5.58
C PRO A 49 3.55 -19.59 4.83
N GLN A 50 3.79 -20.68 5.57
CA GLN A 50 4.23 -21.95 4.99
C GLN A 50 3.07 -22.94 4.76
N VAL A 51 1.85 -22.55 5.14
CA VAL A 51 0.63 -23.34 4.98
C VAL A 51 -0.44 -22.48 4.28
N ALA A 52 -1.46 -23.11 3.72
CA ALA A 52 -2.60 -22.39 3.16
C ALA A 52 -3.45 -21.75 4.28
N GLY A 53 -3.97 -20.55 4.03
CA GLY A 53 -4.76 -19.82 5.01
C GLY A 53 -5.15 -18.43 4.53
N TYR A 54 -5.46 -17.58 5.48
CA TYR A 54 -5.89 -16.21 5.25
C TYR A 54 -5.01 -15.21 5.99
N MET A 55 -4.51 -14.22 5.30
CA MET A 55 -3.89 -13.04 5.91
C MET A 55 -5.00 -12.04 6.26
N THR A 56 -5.04 -11.64 7.52
CA THR A 56 -6.02 -10.66 8.02
C THR A 56 -5.39 -9.30 8.32
N ARG A 57 -4.06 -9.26 8.48
CA ARG A 57 -3.28 -8.05 8.68
C ARG A 57 -1.88 -8.21 8.09
N PHE A 58 -1.35 -7.12 7.56
CA PHE A 58 0.03 -7.01 7.09
C PHE A 58 0.57 -5.64 7.48
N LYS A 59 1.64 -5.61 8.28
CA LYS A 59 2.27 -4.38 8.79
C LYS A 59 3.76 -4.36 8.43
N PRO A 60 4.18 -3.54 7.49
CA PRO A 60 5.58 -3.34 7.17
C PRO A 60 6.25 -2.34 8.12
N GLU A 61 7.56 -2.50 8.30
CA GLU A 61 8.42 -1.59 9.06
C GLU A 61 9.86 -1.68 8.55
N LEU A 62 10.65 -0.63 8.74
CA LEU A 62 12.09 -0.62 8.53
C LEU A 62 12.82 -0.56 9.86
N ILE A 63 13.86 -1.37 10.04
CA ILE A 63 14.69 -1.32 11.24
C ILE A 63 16.19 -1.37 10.89
N TYR A 64 17.01 -0.71 11.68
CA TYR A 64 18.46 -0.88 11.60
C TYR A 64 18.88 -2.31 11.95
N ALA A 65 19.89 -2.84 11.25
CA ALA A 65 20.36 -4.20 11.47
C ALA A 65 21.08 -4.36 12.82
N ASP A 66 21.80 -3.34 13.25
CA ASP A 66 22.58 -3.32 14.50
C ASP A 66 21.75 -3.02 15.74
N SER A 67 21.08 -1.89 15.74
CA SER A 67 20.35 -1.37 16.91
C SER A 67 18.93 -1.91 17.03
N ARG A 68 18.39 -2.52 15.97
CA ARG A 68 17.00 -3.00 15.86
C ARG A 68 15.95 -1.89 16.03
N LYS A 69 16.38 -0.64 16.00
CA LYS A 69 15.49 0.52 16.11
C LYS A 69 14.95 0.92 14.74
N VAL A 70 13.75 1.48 14.75
CA VAL A 70 13.16 2.12 13.58
C VAL A 70 13.95 3.38 13.25
N PRO A 71 14.47 3.54 12.02
CA PRO A 71 15.10 4.78 11.61
C PRO A 71 14.11 5.95 11.61
N ARG A 72 14.63 7.15 11.79
CA ARG A 72 13.87 8.36 11.46
C ARG A 72 13.75 8.49 9.95
N VAL A 73 12.60 8.90 9.45
CA VAL A 73 12.34 9.02 8.00
C VAL A 73 13.24 10.03 7.31
N ASP A 74 13.70 11.05 8.03
CA ASP A 74 14.64 12.06 7.56
C ASP A 74 16.11 11.60 7.60
N VAL A 75 16.37 10.35 7.95
CA VAL A 75 17.72 9.76 8.05
C VAL A 75 17.86 8.57 7.11
N VAL A 76 17.05 7.53 7.34
CA VAL A 76 16.94 6.36 6.45
C VAL A 76 15.47 5.97 6.40
N HIS A 77 14.92 5.80 5.20
CA HIS A 77 13.52 5.46 5.08
C HIS A 77 13.25 4.44 3.96
N LEU A 78 12.18 3.69 4.15
CA LEU A 78 11.60 2.87 3.11
C LEU A 78 10.84 3.79 2.14
N HIS A 79 11.45 4.09 0.99
CA HIS A 79 10.77 4.86 -0.05
C HIS A 79 9.57 4.09 -0.59
N HIS A 80 9.76 2.79 -0.88
CA HIS A 80 8.69 1.84 -1.09
C HIS A 80 9.16 0.40 -0.85
N GLY A 81 8.21 -0.40 -0.40
CA GLY A 81 8.25 -1.85 -0.45
C GLY A 81 6.96 -2.34 -1.08
N VAL A 82 7.06 -3.12 -2.14
CA VAL A 82 5.89 -3.75 -2.76
C VAL A 82 6.05 -5.27 -2.69
N TRP A 83 5.11 -5.91 -2.02
CA TRP A 83 5.03 -7.38 -2.00
C TRP A 83 4.14 -7.82 -3.15
N ILE A 84 4.76 -8.52 -4.09
CA ILE A 84 4.15 -9.02 -5.31
C ILE A 84 3.95 -10.52 -5.15
N VAL A 85 2.73 -10.98 -5.34
CA VAL A 85 2.35 -12.39 -5.21
C VAL A 85 1.78 -12.86 -6.53
N ASN A 86 2.40 -13.89 -7.14
CA ASN A 86 2.00 -14.41 -8.45
C ASN A 86 1.84 -13.29 -9.49
N GLU A 87 2.86 -12.43 -9.59
CA GLU A 87 2.92 -11.27 -10.50
C GLU A 87 1.89 -10.16 -10.23
N GLN A 88 1.13 -10.23 -9.12
CA GLN A 88 0.17 -9.21 -8.74
C GLN A 88 0.61 -8.49 -7.47
N PRO A 89 0.61 -7.14 -7.42
CA PRO A 89 0.86 -6.42 -6.18
C PRO A 89 -0.17 -6.79 -5.11
N LEU A 90 0.30 -7.23 -3.95
CA LEU A 90 -0.52 -7.55 -2.80
C LEU A 90 -0.66 -6.34 -1.88
N ILE A 91 0.45 -5.76 -1.51
CA ILE A 91 0.52 -4.56 -0.67
C ILE A 91 1.71 -3.72 -1.09
N ALA A 92 1.55 -2.41 -0.99
CA ALA A 92 2.65 -1.46 -1.07
C ALA A 92 2.66 -0.60 0.20
N ALA A 93 3.85 -0.28 0.64
CA ALA A 93 4.09 0.65 1.72
C ALA A 93 5.35 1.47 1.41
N GLY A 94 5.35 2.70 1.84
CA GLY A 94 6.50 3.60 1.81
C GLY A 94 6.73 4.19 3.19
N GLU A 95 7.03 5.46 3.23
CA GLU A 95 7.20 6.23 4.46
C GLU A 95 5.93 6.26 5.31
N GLU A 96 4.77 6.22 4.67
CA GLU A 96 3.46 6.19 5.31
C GLU A 96 3.19 4.90 6.08
N LYS A 97 4.02 3.86 5.89
CA LYS A 97 3.94 2.56 6.58
C LYS A 97 2.53 1.98 6.59
N THR A 98 1.88 1.98 5.44
CA THR A 98 0.50 1.51 5.28
C THR A 98 0.31 0.13 5.92
N ILE A 99 -0.65 0.02 6.82
CA ILE A 99 -1.07 -1.24 7.41
C ILE A 99 -2.29 -1.74 6.64
N LEU A 100 -2.18 -2.92 6.05
CA LEU A 100 -3.33 -3.61 5.49
C LEU A 100 -4.01 -4.40 6.62
N SER A 101 -5.26 -4.08 6.92
CA SER A 101 -6.10 -4.85 7.83
C SER A 101 -7.44 -5.10 7.18
N THR A 102 -7.86 -6.36 7.13
CA THR A 102 -9.17 -6.72 6.58
C THR A 102 -10.27 -6.48 7.62
N PRO A 103 -11.50 -6.13 7.23
CA PRO A 103 -12.63 -6.12 8.13
C PRO A 103 -12.91 -7.51 8.72
N ARG A 104 -13.54 -7.56 9.90
CA ARG A 104 -13.95 -8.82 10.52
C ARG A 104 -14.76 -9.68 9.56
N GLY A 105 -14.45 -10.96 9.49
CA GLY A 105 -15.08 -11.93 8.61
C GLY A 105 -14.47 -12.01 7.20
N TYR A 106 -13.37 -11.28 6.95
CA TYR A 106 -12.68 -11.31 5.66
C TYR A 106 -11.18 -11.52 5.82
N GLY A 107 -10.55 -12.14 4.82
CA GLY A 107 -9.11 -12.36 4.79
C GLY A 107 -8.60 -12.56 3.36
N ILE A 108 -7.34 -12.26 3.13
CA ILE A 108 -6.69 -12.43 1.83
C ILE A 108 -6.17 -13.86 1.75
N PRO A 109 -6.62 -14.68 0.78
CA PRO A 109 -6.15 -16.04 0.63
C PRO A 109 -4.64 -16.11 0.35
N HIS A 110 -3.99 -17.09 0.92
CA HIS A 110 -2.60 -17.43 0.67
C HIS A 110 -2.47 -18.95 0.46
N ASP A 111 -1.68 -19.33 -0.55
CA ASP A 111 -1.23 -20.69 -0.80
C ASP A 111 0.30 -20.78 -0.58
N PRO A 112 0.83 -21.81 0.09
CA PRO A 112 2.28 -21.96 0.29
C PRO A 112 3.07 -22.06 -1.02
N LYS A 113 2.42 -22.38 -2.14
CA LYS A 113 3.02 -22.41 -3.48
C LYS A 113 3.12 -21.04 -4.14
N ASP A 114 2.45 -20.02 -3.59
CA ASP A 114 2.50 -18.66 -4.13
C ASP A 114 3.94 -18.18 -4.25
N GLN A 115 4.29 -17.61 -5.40
CA GLN A 115 5.58 -16.97 -5.60
C GLN A 115 5.52 -15.55 -5.03
N TRP A 116 6.44 -15.26 -4.11
CA TRP A 116 6.54 -13.93 -3.50
C TRP A 116 7.81 -13.23 -3.96
N ILE A 117 7.66 -11.99 -4.40
CA ILE A 117 8.73 -11.07 -4.75
C ILE A 117 8.56 -9.82 -3.88
N VAL A 118 9.66 -9.34 -3.33
CA VAL A 118 9.71 -8.02 -2.66
C VAL A 118 10.44 -7.07 -3.58
N ASN A 119 9.76 -6.02 -3.99
CA ASN A 119 10.34 -4.89 -4.69
C ASN A 119 10.59 -3.79 -3.66
N THR A 120 11.82 -3.31 -3.58
CA THR A 120 12.25 -2.41 -2.51
C THR A 120 13.04 -1.23 -3.03
N MET A 121 12.85 -0.09 -2.39
CA MET A 121 13.67 1.09 -2.54
C MET A 121 13.85 1.73 -1.16
N VAL A 122 15.09 1.80 -0.70
CA VAL A 122 15.44 2.39 0.60
C VAL A 122 16.40 3.56 0.35
N HIS A 123 16.07 4.70 0.93
CA HIS A 123 16.92 5.88 0.89
C HIS A 123 17.76 5.99 2.15
N ASN A 124 19.02 6.37 1.97
CA ASN A 124 19.93 6.74 3.05
C ASN A 124 20.41 8.18 2.84
N LEU A 125 19.92 9.07 3.67
CA LEU A 125 20.24 10.51 3.62
C LEU A 125 21.48 10.88 4.43
N THR A 126 22.19 9.88 4.97
CA THR A 126 23.44 10.07 5.73
C THR A 126 24.69 9.92 4.84
N PRO A 127 25.84 10.45 5.27
CA PRO A 127 27.09 10.29 4.54
C PRO A 127 27.76 8.90 4.72
N THR A 128 27.17 8.01 5.52
CA THR A 128 27.72 6.68 5.82
C THR A 128 26.79 5.57 5.41
N ALA A 129 27.35 4.46 4.90
CA ALA A 129 26.55 3.28 4.61
C ALA A 129 25.96 2.69 5.91
N THR A 130 24.78 2.12 5.81
CA THR A 130 24.12 1.43 6.91
C THR A 130 23.47 0.13 6.44
N LYS A 131 23.08 -0.72 7.39
CA LYS A 131 22.34 -1.96 7.08
C LYS A 131 20.99 -1.92 7.77
N VAL A 132 19.99 -2.35 7.03
CA VAL A 132 18.59 -2.38 7.50
C VAL A 132 17.95 -3.73 7.20
N TYR A 133 16.87 -4.02 7.93
CA TYR A 133 15.89 -5.05 7.56
C TYR A 133 14.57 -4.38 7.22
N ILE A 134 13.91 -4.87 6.18
CA ILE A 134 12.48 -4.64 5.98
C ILE A 134 11.78 -5.75 6.75
N VAL A 135 11.05 -5.34 7.78
CA VAL A 135 10.30 -6.25 8.65
C VAL A 135 8.84 -6.18 8.25
N TYR A 136 8.16 -7.29 8.27
CA TYR A 136 6.71 -7.29 8.16
C TYR A 136 6.07 -8.31 9.08
N GLU A 137 5.02 -7.87 9.75
CA GLU A 137 4.19 -8.68 10.61
C GLU A 137 2.93 -9.07 9.84
N VAL A 138 2.54 -10.34 9.97
CA VAL A 138 1.36 -10.90 9.32
C VAL A 138 0.51 -11.60 10.36
N ASP A 139 -0.73 -11.15 10.53
CA ASP A 139 -1.71 -11.94 11.27
C ASP A 139 -2.35 -12.91 10.28
N PHE A 140 -2.21 -14.20 10.59
CA PHE A 140 -2.51 -15.29 9.67
C PHE A 140 -3.39 -16.35 10.32
N VAL A 141 -4.41 -16.81 9.61
CA VAL A 141 -5.31 -17.87 10.05
C VAL A 141 -5.14 -19.07 9.13
N PRO A 142 -4.46 -20.14 9.56
CA PRO A 142 -4.35 -21.37 8.75
C PRO A 142 -5.74 -21.92 8.37
N LEU A 143 -5.87 -22.52 7.19
CA LEU A 143 -7.14 -23.18 6.81
C LEU A 143 -7.54 -24.31 7.76
N ALA A 144 -6.58 -24.91 8.44
CA ALA A 144 -6.84 -25.95 9.42
C ALA A 144 -7.30 -25.43 10.79
N ALA A 145 -7.19 -24.11 11.02
CA ALA A 145 -7.62 -23.48 12.26
C ALA A 145 -9.16 -23.32 12.29
N PRO A 146 -9.81 -23.51 13.47
CA PRO A 146 -11.26 -23.34 13.58
C PRO A 146 -11.76 -21.98 13.09
N GLY A 147 -11.02 -20.92 13.39
CA GLY A 147 -11.37 -19.55 12.97
C GLY A 147 -11.39 -19.32 11.46
N ALA A 148 -10.79 -20.19 10.66
CA ALA A 148 -10.82 -20.08 9.21
C ALA A 148 -12.25 -20.18 8.63
N ALA A 149 -13.13 -20.91 9.32
CA ALA A 149 -14.53 -21.05 8.91
C ALA A 149 -15.33 -19.73 9.00
N GLU A 150 -14.84 -18.76 9.77
CA GLU A 150 -15.44 -17.43 9.90
C GLU A 150 -15.03 -16.48 8.78
N ILE A 151 -14.03 -16.84 7.93
CA ILE A 151 -13.39 -15.93 6.99
C ILE A 151 -13.89 -16.15 5.57
N THR A 152 -14.39 -15.09 4.97
CA THR A 152 -14.70 -15.02 3.55
C THR A 152 -13.49 -14.50 2.79
N PRO A 153 -13.06 -15.17 1.69
CA PRO A 153 -11.94 -14.71 0.88
C PRO A 153 -12.19 -13.32 0.29
N ALA A 154 -11.22 -12.43 0.47
CA ALA A 154 -11.17 -11.12 -0.18
C ALA A 154 -9.97 -11.03 -1.11
N LYS A 155 -10.06 -10.20 -2.16
CA LYS A 155 -8.98 -9.98 -3.12
C LYS A 155 -8.57 -8.51 -3.13
N ILE A 156 -7.28 -8.28 -3.31
CA ILE A 156 -6.75 -6.94 -3.59
C ILE A 156 -6.96 -6.65 -5.08
N GLN A 157 -7.46 -5.45 -5.37
CA GLN A 157 -7.49 -4.88 -6.71
C GLN A 157 -6.60 -3.64 -6.74
N TRP A 158 -5.53 -3.73 -7.51
CA TRP A 158 -4.63 -2.63 -7.71
C TRP A 158 -5.15 -1.70 -8.81
N LEU A 159 -5.12 -0.40 -8.57
CA LEU A 159 -5.37 0.65 -9.56
C LEU A 159 -4.23 1.66 -9.50
N ASP A 160 -3.71 2.05 -10.67
CA ASP A 160 -2.52 2.89 -10.76
C ASP A 160 -2.73 4.01 -11.78
N VAL A 161 -2.57 5.25 -11.35
CA VAL A 161 -2.65 6.42 -12.25
C VAL A 161 -1.42 6.57 -13.15
N ALA A 162 -0.36 5.82 -12.87
CA ALA A 162 0.90 5.84 -13.59
C ALA A 162 0.96 4.88 -14.76
N GLY A 163 0.12 3.86 -14.73
CA GLY A 163 0.26 2.72 -15.62
C GLY A 163 1.36 1.75 -15.16
N VAL A 164 1.43 0.62 -15.82
CA VAL A 164 2.18 -0.57 -15.39
C VAL A 164 3.69 -0.50 -15.65
N ASP A 165 4.23 0.58 -16.17
CA ASP A 165 5.69 0.72 -16.21
C ASP A 165 6.14 1.00 -14.79
N ALA A 166 6.75 -0.01 -14.20
CA ALA A 166 7.39 0.08 -12.91
C ALA A 166 8.23 1.37 -12.84
N TYR A 167 7.67 2.33 -12.15
CA TYR A 167 8.25 3.63 -11.82
C TYR A 167 8.43 4.65 -12.94
N PRO A 168 7.53 5.55 -12.98
CA PRO A 168 7.94 6.92 -12.82
C PRO A 168 7.75 7.30 -11.34
N VAL A 169 8.80 7.68 -10.70
CA VAL A 169 8.70 8.67 -9.63
C VAL A 169 8.05 9.88 -10.31
N PHE A 170 6.79 10.18 -9.97
CA PHE A 170 6.12 11.31 -10.60
C PHE A 170 6.61 12.60 -9.98
N ASP A 171 7.64 13.14 -10.54
CA ASP A 171 7.91 14.53 -10.37
C ASP A 171 6.93 15.32 -11.25
N VAL A 172 5.79 15.68 -10.69
CA VAL A 172 4.93 16.64 -11.35
C VAL A 172 5.66 17.96 -11.37
N LYS A 173 6.03 18.40 -12.57
CA LYS A 173 6.84 19.61 -12.76
C LYS A 173 6.10 20.84 -12.22
N ARG A 174 6.86 21.72 -11.56
CA ARG A 174 6.37 23.02 -11.14
C ARG A 174 5.66 23.73 -12.29
N GLY A 175 4.49 24.30 -12.03
CA GLY A 175 3.68 25.01 -13.00
C GLY A 175 2.84 24.11 -13.93
N SER A 176 2.91 22.79 -13.80
CA SER A 176 2.03 21.89 -14.53
C SER A 176 0.58 22.05 -14.09
N GLY A 177 -0.36 21.68 -14.94
CA GLY A 177 -1.78 21.71 -14.65
C GLY A 177 -2.39 23.10 -14.61
N SER A 178 -3.34 23.30 -13.73
CA SER A 178 -4.07 24.57 -13.58
C SER A 178 -4.31 24.89 -12.10
N GLY A 179 -4.34 26.18 -11.75
CA GLY A 179 -4.62 26.61 -10.37
C GLY A 179 -3.59 26.12 -9.34
N GLY A 180 -2.36 25.78 -9.75
CA GLY A 180 -1.32 25.25 -8.88
C GLY A 180 -1.49 23.76 -8.55
N ARG A 181 -2.25 23.03 -9.34
CA ARG A 181 -2.52 21.59 -9.18
C ARG A 181 -2.48 20.85 -10.50
N TYR A 182 -2.09 19.60 -10.42
CA TYR A 182 -2.12 18.64 -11.52
C TYR A 182 -2.82 17.36 -11.08
N THR A 183 -3.78 16.88 -11.87
CA THR A 183 -4.54 15.67 -11.57
C THR A 183 -4.34 14.61 -12.65
N PHE A 184 -3.83 13.46 -12.27
CA PHE A 184 -3.78 12.26 -13.08
C PHE A 184 -5.10 11.48 -12.97
N PRO A 185 -5.59 10.81 -14.03
CA PRO A 185 -5.10 10.87 -15.42
C PRO A 185 -5.69 12.05 -16.21
N ASP A 186 -6.54 12.87 -15.60
CA ASP A 186 -7.42 13.83 -16.30
C ASP A 186 -6.64 14.88 -17.08
N GLN A 187 -5.49 15.35 -16.57
CA GLN A 187 -4.64 16.36 -17.19
C GLN A 187 -3.48 15.79 -18.01
N ALA A 188 -3.28 14.45 -18.00
CA ALA A 188 -2.31 13.80 -18.88
C ALA A 188 -2.75 13.90 -20.34
N LYS A 189 -1.79 13.94 -21.29
CA LYS A 189 -2.05 14.18 -22.70
C LYS A 189 -1.56 13.03 -23.60
N GLY A 190 -2.19 12.89 -24.77
CA GLY A 190 -1.72 12.02 -25.85
C GLY A 190 -1.69 10.53 -25.50
N ALA A 191 -0.59 9.86 -25.85
CA ALA A 191 -0.39 8.43 -25.59
C ALA A 191 -0.29 8.11 -24.11
N GLU A 192 0.33 8.98 -23.31
CA GLU A 192 0.43 8.88 -21.86
C GLU A 192 -0.96 8.80 -21.21
N ARG A 193 -1.88 9.67 -21.59
CA ARG A 193 -3.26 9.66 -21.08
C ARG A 193 -3.96 8.33 -21.31
N ARG A 194 -3.78 7.70 -22.48
CA ARG A 194 -4.43 6.41 -22.79
C ARG A 194 -3.88 5.28 -21.93
N LYS A 195 -2.58 5.22 -21.76
CA LYS A 195 -1.90 4.21 -20.96
C LYS A 195 -2.30 4.31 -19.48
N ILE A 196 -2.20 5.50 -18.91
CA ILE A 196 -2.60 5.80 -17.54
C ILE A 196 -4.10 5.49 -17.33
N GLY A 197 -4.95 5.88 -18.27
CA GLY A 197 -6.39 5.64 -18.19
C GLY A 197 -6.76 4.16 -18.08
N GLN A 198 -6.01 3.27 -18.74
CA GLN A 198 -6.23 1.83 -18.64
C GLN A 198 -5.89 1.26 -17.25
N ALA A 199 -4.77 1.67 -16.68
CA ALA A 199 -4.35 1.21 -15.36
C ALA A 199 -5.13 1.87 -14.21
N ALA A 200 -5.62 3.09 -14.43
CA ALA A 200 -6.41 3.85 -13.46
C ALA A 200 -7.89 3.42 -13.39
N THR A 201 -8.32 2.48 -14.23
CA THR A 201 -9.72 2.06 -14.31
C THR A 201 -9.86 0.55 -14.22
N TRP A 202 -10.96 0.11 -13.61
CA TRP A 202 -11.32 -1.29 -13.55
C TRP A 202 -12.84 -1.48 -13.58
N ARG A 203 -13.28 -2.51 -14.31
CA ARG A 203 -14.70 -2.90 -14.37
C ARG A 203 -14.86 -4.32 -13.84
N PRO A 204 -15.55 -4.51 -12.73
CA PRO A 204 -15.85 -5.84 -12.24
C PRO A 204 -16.77 -6.57 -13.21
N GLY A 205 -16.43 -7.82 -13.56
CA GLY A 205 -17.25 -8.68 -14.42
C GLY A 205 -18.49 -9.25 -13.73
N ARG A 206 -18.63 -9.00 -12.41
CA ARG A 206 -19.76 -9.43 -11.57
C ARG A 206 -19.99 -8.39 -10.46
N PRO A 207 -21.17 -8.38 -9.81
CA PRO A 207 -21.37 -7.55 -8.63
C PRO A 207 -20.35 -7.90 -7.54
N ILE A 208 -19.80 -6.88 -6.91
CA ILE A 208 -18.82 -7.00 -5.82
C ILE A 208 -19.15 -6.06 -4.69
N THR A 209 -18.53 -6.28 -3.54
CA THR A 209 -18.50 -5.33 -2.44
C THR A 209 -17.04 -4.92 -2.20
N LEU A 210 -16.76 -3.63 -2.27
CA LEU A 210 -15.51 -3.07 -1.79
C LEU A 210 -15.53 -3.06 -0.26
N LEU A 211 -14.45 -3.50 0.36
CA LEU A 211 -14.32 -3.64 1.82
C LEU A 211 -13.42 -2.58 2.42
N GLY A 212 -12.64 -1.91 1.62
CA GLY A 212 -11.73 -0.86 2.03
C GLY A 212 -10.90 -0.37 0.86
N THR A 213 -10.28 0.78 1.04
CA THR A 213 -9.29 1.34 0.12
C THR A 213 -8.38 2.32 0.84
N ALA A 214 -7.14 2.41 0.37
CA ALA A 214 -6.18 3.43 0.74
C ALA A 214 -5.43 3.85 -0.53
N GLY A 215 -4.85 5.03 -0.51
CA GLY A 215 -4.03 5.52 -1.61
C GLY A 215 -2.56 5.54 -1.24
N HIS A 216 -1.72 5.73 -2.25
CA HIS A 216 -0.32 6.06 -2.11
C HIS A 216 0.01 7.18 -3.10
N VAL A 217 0.78 8.16 -2.66
CA VAL A 217 1.33 9.25 -3.50
C VAL A 217 2.78 9.47 -3.13
N HIS A 218 3.53 10.12 -4.01
CA HIS A 218 4.89 10.59 -3.74
C HIS A 218 4.88 12.05 -3.24
N PRO A 219 6.00 12.59 -2.75
CA PRO A 219 6.11 13.98 -2.35
C PRO A 219 5.54 14.95 -3.39
N GLY A 220 4.74 15.89 -2.92
CA GLY A 220 3.92 16.76 -3.77
C GLY A 220 2.48 16.25 -3.96
N GLY A 221 2.20 14.99 -3.68
CA GLY A 221 0.85 14.42 -3.72
C GLY A 221 -0.04 15.01 -2.64
N LEU A 222 -1.28 15.31 -2.98
CA LEU A 222 -2.28 15.84 -2.05
C LEU A 222 -3.30 14.78 -1.66
N TRP A 223 -3.76 14.01 -2.63
CA TRP A 223 -4.72 12.91 -2.42
C TRP A 223 -4.80 11.98 -3.61
N THR A 224 -5.31 10.79 -3.38
CA THR A 224 -5.94 9.94 -4.39
C THR A 224 -7.45 9.93 -4.19
N GLU A 225 -8.22 9.79 -5.27
CA GLU A 225 -9.66 9.66 -5.20
C GLU A 225 -10.12 8.41 -5.98
N LEU A 226 -10.83 7.51 -5.30
CA LEU A 226 -11.55 6.41 -5.91
C LEU A 226 -12.98 6.88 -6.22
N ALA A 227 -13.41 6.71 -7.46
CA ALA A 227 -14.76 7.03 -7.91
C ALA A 227 -15.41 5.84 -8.62
N GLY A 228 -16.71 5.72 -8.46
CA GLY A 228 -17.56 4.86 -9.30
C GLY A 228 -18.10 5.66 -10.48
N VAL A 229 -18.10 5.06 -11.67
CA VAL A 229 -18.59 5.66 -12.91
C VAL A 229 -19.62 4.74 -13.54
N ARG A 230 -20.80 5.28 -13.82
CA ARG A 230 -21.89 4.61 -14.56
C ARG A 230 -22.42 5.54 -15.62
N GLY A 231 -22.17 5.23 -16.89
CA GLY A 231 -22.46 6.14 -17.99
C GLY A 231 -21.71 7.47 -17.82
N GLU A 232 -22.44 8.57 -17.78
CA GLU A 232 -21.87 9.93 -17.58
C GLU A 232 -21.79 10.33 -16.09
N VAL A 233 -22.34 9.53 -15.17
CA VAL A 233 -22.37 9.83 -13.74
C VAL A 233 -21.09 9.33 -13.08
N ARG A 234 -20.31 10.26 -12.51
CA ARG A 234 -19.18 9.97 -11.65
C ARG A 234 -19.55 10.28 -10.21
N LYS A 235 -19.35 9.32 -9.31
CA LYS A 235 -19.60 9.47 -7.86
C LYS A 235 -18.29 9.18 -7.10
N PRO A 236 -17.74 10.15 -6.37
CA PRO A 236 -16.65 9.88 -5.44
C PRO A 236 -17.08 8.84 -4.39
N LEU A 237 -16.25 7.84 -4.17
CA LEU A 237 -16.47 6.79 -3.17
C LEU A 237 -15.59 7.01 -1.94
N PHE A 238 -14.34 7.38 -2.17
CA PHE A 238 -13.38 7.66 -1.10
C PHE A 238 -12.25 8.56 -1.62
N ARG A 239 -11.80 9.47 -0.76
CA ARG A 239 -10.60 10.26 -0.98
C ARG A 239 -9.58 9.92 0.11
N SER A 240 -8.44 9.38 -0.30
CA SER A 240 -7.29 9.16 0.55
C SER A 240 -6.41 10.40 0.52
N GLU A 241 -6.35 11.13 1.62
CA GLU A 241 -5.62 12.39 1.72
C GLU A 241 -4.22 12.18 2.29
N ALA A 242 -3.25 12.88 1.72
CA ALA A 242 -1.88 12.92 2.23
C ALA A 242 -1.77 13.89 3.39
N HIS A 243 -1.21 13.43 4.49
CA HIS A 243 -0.94 14.22 5.68
C HIS A 243 0.57 14.34 5.88
N TYR A 244 1.08 15.54 5.84
CA TYR A 244 2.52 15.83 5.95
C TYR A 244 2.85 16.40 7.32
N TRP A 245 3.87 15.85 7.97
CA TRP A 245 4.27 16.20 9.33
C TRP A 245 5.35 17.26 9.40
N GLU A 246 6.18 17.33 8.36
CA GLU A 246 7.25 18.31 8.32
C GLU A 246 6.77 19.70 7.91
N PRO A 247 7.46 20.76 8.39
CA PRO A 247 7.15 22.15 7.98
C PRO A 247 7.27 22.41 6.48
N ALA A 248 8.05 21.60 5.75
CA ALA A 248 8.17 21.68 4.31
C ALA A 248 6.85 21.31 3.57
N GLY A 249 5.92 20.63 4.25
CA GLY A 249 4.63 20.26 3.68
C GLY A 249 4.76 19.28 2.52
N PRO A 250 4.02 19.47 1.41
CA PRO A 250 3.93 18.49 0.33
C PRO A 250 5.21 18.14 -0.43
N VAL A 251 6.35 18.66 -0.05
CA VAL A 251 7.67 18.26 -0.57
C VAL A 251 8.42 17.32 0.36
N SER A 252 7.84 17.01 1.51
CA SER A 252 8.38 16.11 2.53
C SER A 252 8.15 14.64 2.16
N TRP A 253 9.00 13.78 2.71
CA TRP A 253 8.81 12.33 2.74
C TRP A 253 8.14 11.84 4.04
N ASP A 254 8.02 12.69 5.05
CA ASP A 254 7.31 12.35 6.29
C ASP A 254 5.81 12.59 6.13
N MET A 255 5.13 11.58 5.64
CA MET A 255 3.71 11.65 5.29
C MET A 255 2.97 10.38 5.70
N ALA A 256 1.66 10.52 5.84
CA ALA A 256 0.73 9.42 5.99
C ALA A 256 -0.47 9.60 5.04
N MET A 257 -1.08 8.49 4.64
CA MET A 257 -2.30 8.49 3.82
C MET A 257 -3.50 8.04 4.64
N THR A 258 -4.64 8.68 4.44
CA THR A 258 -5.87 8.21 5.05
C THR A 258 -6.39 6.96 4.37
N ALA A 259 -6.88 6.01 5.17
CA ALA A 259 -7.57 4.81 4.71
C ALA A 259 -9.05 4.85 5.10
N THR A 260 -9.86 4.00 4.47
CA THR A 260 -11.27 3.84 4.84
C THR A 260 -11.42 3.28 6.25
N ALA A 261 -12.50 3.69 6.93
CA ALA A 261 -12.87 3.08 8.21
C ALA A 261 -13.13 1.56 8.07
N PRO A 262 -12.93 0.77 9.13
CA PRO A 262 -13.05 -0.70 9.06
C PRO A 262 -14.45 -1.21 8.67
N ASP A 263 -15.48 -0.42 8.87
CA ASP A 263 -16.88 -0.72 8.53
C ASP A 263 -17.31 -0.18 7.17
N TRP A 264 -16.43 0.54 6.48
CA TRP A 264 -16.71 1.08 5.15
C TRP A 264 -16.94 -0.04 4.14
N LYS A 265 -18.08 0.02 3.45
CA LYS A 265 -18.44 -0.94 2.39
C LYS A 265 -19.19 -0.24 1.28
N VAL A 266 -18.87 -0.58 0.03
CA VAL A 266 -19.57 -0.07 -1.15
C VAL A 266 -19.90 -1.22 -2.10
N ALA A 267 -21.17 -1.37 -2.42
CA ALA A 267 -21.63 -2.28 -3.46
C ALA A 267 -21.37 -1.67 -4.84
N VAL A 268 -20.77 -2.46 -5.73
CA VAL A 268 -20.47 -2.09 -7.12
C VAL A 268 -21.12 -3.12 -8.04
N SER A 269 -21.93 -2.65 -8.99
CA SER A 269 -22.62 -3.53 -9.94
C SER A 269 -21.67 -4.03 -11.04
N ALA A 270 -22.01 -5.15 -11.67
CA ALA A 270 -21.31 -5.57 -12.86
C ALA A 270 -21.41 -4.48 -13.95
N GLY A 271 -20.28 -4.18 -14.58
CA GLY A 271 -20.19 -3.18 -15.64
C GLY A 271 -20.03 -1.72 -15.17
N ASP A 272 -20.18 -1.42 -13.88
CA ASP A 272 -19.73 -0.13 -13.35
C ASP A 272 -18.22 -0.04 -13.45
N GLU A 273 -17.70 1.15 -13.70
CA GLU A 273 -16.27 1.40 -13.72
C GLU A 273 -15.83 1.99 -12.38
N LEU A 274 -14.79 1.43 -11.81
CA LEU A 274 -14.02 2.07 -10.74
C LEU A 274 -12.85 2.82 -11.38
N ARG A 275 -12.66 4.07 -10.95
CA ARG A 275 -11.61 4.95 -11.46
C ARG A 275 -10.86 5.57 -10.30
N VAL A 276 -9.52 5.53 -10.36
CA VAL A 276 -8.66 6.28 -9.45
C VAL A 276 -8.10 7.52 -10.13
N SER A 277 -7.93 8.59 -9.37
CA SER A 277 -7.19 9.79 -9.76
C SER A 277 -6.24 10.20 -8.64
N ALA A 278 -5.15 10.89 -8.97
CA ALA A 278 -4.20 11.44 -8.00
C ALA A 278 -3.93 12.91 -8.29
N THR A 279 -3.98 13.75 -7.27
CA THR A 279 -3.77 15.19 -7.39
C THR A 279 -2.51 15.63 -6.66
N TYR A 280 -1.71 16.44 -7.32
CA TYR A 280 -0.43 16.96 -6.86
C TYR A 280 -0.43 18.48 -6.78
N GLU A 281 0.32 19.03 -5.81
CA GLU A 281 0.66 20.45 -5.71
C GLU A 281 1.76 20.81 -6.74
N THR A 282 1.59 21.87 -7.48
CA THR A 282 2.53 22.26 -8.55
C THR A 282 3.06 23.69 -8.42
N ARG A 283 2.78 24.38 -7.32
CA ARG A 283 3.30 25.72 -7.03
C ARG A 283 4.72 25.72 -6.49
N ARG A 284 5.21 24.59 -5.98
CA ARG A 284 6.51 24.44 -5.30
C ARG A 284 7.52 23.68 -6.14
#